data_59b694247acd8f53fd632df26ff6d87b
#
_entry.id   59b694247acd8f53fd632df26ff6d87b
#
_cell.length_a   1.000
_cell.length_b   1.000
_cell.length_c   1.000
_cell.angle_alpha   90.00
_cell.angle_beta   90.00
_cell.angle_gamma   90.00
#
_symmetry.space_group_name_H-M   'P 1'
#
loop_
_entity.id
_entity.type
_entity.pdbx_description
1 polymer ?
#
loop_
_entity_poly.entity_id
_entity_poly.type
_entity_poly.pdbx_seq_one_letter_code
_entity_poly.pdbx_strand_id
1 'polypeptide(L)'
;MQPDLLDSHVLHQFRTRSPLTHCMTNDVVQTFTANVLLALGASPAMVIEAEEAEQFAALADALLINVGTLTAPRAQSMRRAIESAVAAGTPWVLDPVAVGALAFRTRFCQQILSLKPAAIRGNASEILALAGMSAGGRGVDSTDTAASALTAAQTLARQTHAVVVVTGEVDHITDGQRTRTVAGGDPLMTRVVGTGCALSAVVAACCSLPGDRLDNATAACGFMKRAGSVALTRSRGPGSFSSAFLDALYALEEQV
;
A
#
# COMPACT_ATOMS: atom_id res chain seq x y z
N MET A 1 -12.33 1.65 19.86
CA MET A 1 -12.23 0.18 19.66
C MET A 1 -10.80 -0.22 19.95
N GLN A 2 -10.54 -1.30 20.64
CA GLN A 2 -9.18 -1.77 20.87
C GLN A 2 -8.56 -2.18 19.50
N PRO A 3 -7.26 -1.90 19.24
CA PRO A 3 -6.63 -2.18 17.94
C PRO A 3 -6.81 -3.64 17.46
N ASP A 4 -6.70 -4.60 18.36
CA ASP A 4 -6.84 -6.02 18.04
C ASP A 4 -8.25 -6.41 17.56
N LEU A 5 -9.30 -5.74 18.08
CA LEU A 5 -10.69 -5.99 17.67
C LEU A 5 -11.00 -5.37 16.30
N LEU A 6 -10.40 -4.21 16.00
CA LEU A 6 -10.54 -3.58 14.69
C LEU A 6 -9.93 -4.45 13.60
N ASP A 7 -8.69 -4.89 13.83
CA ASP A 7 -7.95 -5.73 12.89
C ASP A 7 -8.69 -7.06 12.61
N SER A 8 -9.25 -7.69 13.65
CA SER A 8 -9.98 -8.95 13.50
C SER A 8 -11.26 -8.78 12.70
N HIS A 9 -12.00 -7.70 12.93
CA HIS A 9 -13.22 -7.40 12.18
C HIS A 9 -12.92 -7.14 10.69
N VAL A 10 -11.90 -6.33 10.40
CA VAL A 10 -11.50 -6.05 9.02
C VAL A 10 -10.96 -7.31 8.33
N LEU A 11 -10.19 -8.16 9.04
CA LEU A 11 -9.69 -9.43 8.49
C LEU A 11 -10.84 -10.37 8.13
N HIS A 12 -11.85 -10.48 8.98
CA HIS A 12 -13.04 -11.28 8.69
C HIS A 12 -13.75 -10.78 7.41
N GLN A 13 -13.98 -9.48 7.30
CA GLN A 13 -14.57 -8.89 6.09
C GLN A 13 -13.69 -9.13 4.86
N PHE A 14 -12.38 -9.00 4.98
CA PHE A 14 -11.42 -9.22 3.92
C PHE A 14 -11.50 -10.65 3.37
N ARG A 15 -11.47 -11.65 4.25
CA ARG A 15 -11.56 -13.06 3.88
C ARG A 15 -12.93 -13.45 3.31
N THR A 16 -14.00 -12.94 3.91
CA THR A 16 -15.37 -13.22 3.46
C THR A 16 -15.62 -12.66 2.06
N ARG A 17 -15.08 -11.48 1.74
CA ARG A 17 -15.28 -10.82 0.45
C ARG A 17 -14.27 -11.24 -0.61
N SER A 18 -13.10 -11.71 -0.19
CA SER A 18 -12.01 -12.12 -1.10
C SER A 18 -11.75 -11.08 -2.21
N PRO A 19 -11.36 -9.83 -1.87
CA PRO A 19 -11.35 -8.72 -2.82
C PRO A 19 -10.53 -9.01 -4.07
N LEU A 20 -11.12 -8.85 -5.26
CA LEU A 20 -10.42 -8.91 -6.53
C LEU A 20 -9.56 -7.65 -6.67
N THR A 21 -8.26 -7.80 -6.50
CA THR A 21 -7.31 -6.69 -6.45
C THR A 21 -6.46 -6.63 -7.71
N HIS A 22 -6.71 -5.62 -8.54
CA HIS A 22 -5.90 -5.33 -9.73
C HIS A 22 -4.60 -4.67 -9.33
N CYS A 23 -3.48 -5.34 -9.55
CA CYS A 23 -2.15 -4.88 -9.15
C CYS A 23 -1.32 -4.50 -10.37
N MET A 24 -1.29 -3.22 -10.73
CA MET A 24 -0.30 -2.66 -11.65
C MET A 24 0.96 -2.30 -10.84
N THR A 25 1.66 -3.35 -10.38
CA THR A 25 2.85 -3.22 -9.55
C THR A 25 4.15 -3.33 -10.36
N ASN A 26 5.29 -3.13 -9.72
CA ASN A 26 6.59 -3.21 -10.37
C ASN A 26 7.03 -4.68 -10.60
N ASP A 27 7.92 -4.86 -11.58
CA ASP A 27 8.32 -6.21 -12.05
C ASP A 27 9.07 -7.03 -11.00
N VAL A 28 9.70 -6.35 -10.03
CA VAL A 28 10.53 -7.01 -9.02
C VAL A 28 9.69 -7.75 -7.99
N VAL A 29 8.42 -7.33 -7.76
CA VAL A 29 7.63 -7.77 -6.60
C VAL A 29 6.30 -8.45 -6.95
N GLN A 30 6.02 -8.69 -8.24
CA GLN A 30 4.73 -9.24 -8.69
C GLN A 30 4.35 -10.53 -7.96
N THR A 31 5.23 -11.53 -7.98
CA THR A 31 4.98 -12.83 -7.34
C THR A 31 4.80 -12.70 -5.84
N PHE A 32 5.65 -11.91 -5.17
CA PHE A 32 5.55 -11.73 -3.72
C PHE A 32 4.26 -11.01 -3.33
N THR A 33 3.88 -9.97 -4.07
CA THR A 33 2.62 -9.24 -3.86
C THR A 33 1.40 -10.15 -4.04
N ALA A 34 1.40 -10.98 -5.09
CA ALA A 34 0.34 -11.96 -5.30
C ALA A 34 0.23 -12.96 -4.13
N ASN A 35 1.36 -13.51 -3.69
CA ASN A 35 1.39 -14.46 -2.57
C ASN A 35 0.91 -13.84 -1.26
N VAL A 36 1.25 -12.58 -0.98
CA VAL A 36 0.75 -11.85 0.21
C VAL A 36 -0.77 -11.69 0.17
N LEU A 37 -1.33 -11.28 -0.96
CA LEU A 37 -2.78 -11.16 -1.13
C LEU A 37 -3.49 -12.51 -1.00
N LEU A 38 -2.96 -13.57 -1.63
CA LEU A 38 -3.49 -14.93 -1.52
C LEU A 38 -3.44 -15.46 -0.09
N ALA A 39 -2.32 -15.25 0.62
CA ALA A 39 -2.17 -15.67 2.01
C ALA A 39 -3.21 -14.99 2.94
N LEU A 40 -3.57 -13.75 2.66
CA LEU A 40 -4.61 -13.03 3.40
C LEU A 40 -6.04 -13.41 2.98
N GLY A 41 -6.23 -14.03 1.80
CA GLY A 41 -7.53 -14.46 1.28
C GLY A 41 -8.12 -13.54 0.20
N ALA A 42 -7.34 -12.64 -0.41
CA ALA A 42 -7.75 -11.84 -1.56
C ALA A 42 -7.44 -12.55 -2.89
N SER A 43 -7.97 -12.03 -3.98
CA SER A 43 -7.77 -12.52 -5.35
C SER A 43 -6.92 -11.51 -6.14
N PRO A 44 -5.59 -11.71 -6.28
CA PRO A 44 -4.72 -10.79 -7.02
C PRO A 44 -4.82 -11.01 -8.54
N ALA A 45 -4.75 -9.92 -9.31
CA ALA A 45 -4.59 -9.96 -10.76
C ALA A 45 -3.55 -8.92 -11.22
N MET A 46 -2.60 -9.35 -12.07
CA MET A 46 -1.53 -8.53 -12.62
C MET A 46 -1.77 -8.26 -14.10
N VAL A 47 -2.72 -7.38 -14.41
CA VAL A 47 -3.09 -7.00 -15.80
C VAL A 47 -2.41 -5.68 -16.13
N ILE A 48 -1.56 -5.65 -17.17
CA ILE A 48 -0.69 -4.50 -17.48
C ILE A 48 -0.83 -3.97 -18.92
N GLU A 49 -1.35 -4.77 -19.84
CA GLU A 49 -1.63 -4.30 -21.20
C GLU A 49 -2.72 -3.24 -21.16
N ALA A 50 -2.59 -2.16 -21.98
CA ALA A 50 -3.39 -0.95 -21.80
C ALA A 50 -4.90 -1.16 -21.95
N GLU A 51 -5.32 -1.95 -22.95
CA GLU A 51 -6.74 -2.21 -23.21
C GLU A 51 -7.34 -3.14 -22.15
N GLU A 52 -6.59 -4.17 -21.77
CA GLU A 52 -7.02 -5.12 -20.73
C GLU A 52 -7.02 -4.46 -19.35
N ALA A 53 -6.01 -3.64 -19.04
CA ALA A 53 -5.91 -2.94 -17.77
C ALA A 53 -7.05 -1.93 -17.58
N GLU A 54 -7.45 -1.23 -18.63
CA GLU A 54 -8.61 -0.34 -18.63
C GLU A 54 -9.91 -1.11 -18.35
N GLN A 55 -10.14 -2.22 -19.04
CA GLN A 55 -11.33 -3.06 -18.83
C GLN A 55 -11.34 -3.68 -17.43
N PHE A 56 -10.20 -4.24 -17.02
CA PHE A 56 -10.09 -4.96 -15.75
C PHE A 56 -10.21 -4.04 -14.54
N ALA A 57 -9.73 -2.80 -14.62
CA ALA A 57 -9.83 -1.82 -13.54
C ALA A 57 -11.28 -1.48 -13.15
N ALA A 58 -12.22 -1.57 -14.09
CA ALA A 58 -13.65 -1.38 -13.83
C ALA A 58 -14.33 -2.62 -13.22
N LEU A 59 -13.73 -3.80 -13.40
CA LEU A 59 -14.27 -5.08 -12.90
C LEU A 59 -13.72 -5.45 -11.51
N ALA A 60 -12.53 -4.97 -11.17
CA ALA A 60 -11.88 -5.24 -9.90
C ALA A 60 -12.54 -4.49 -8.74
N ASP A 61 -12.41 -5.03 -7.52
CA ASP A 61 -12.86 -4.37 -6.31
C ASP A 61 -11.91 -3.24 -5.88
N ALA A 62 -10.62 -3.34 -6.25
CA ALA A 62 -9.61 -2.33 -5.97
C ALA A 62 -8.50 -2.32 -7.02
N LEU A 63 -7.85 -1.16 -7.21
CA LEU A 63 -6.71 -0.99 -8.11
C LEU A 63 -5.48 -0.47 -7.33
N LEU A 64 -4.34 -1.16 -7.47
CA LEU A 64 -3.03 -0.68 -7.03
C LEU A 64 -2.25 -0.12 -8.22
N ILE A 65 -1.71 1.09 -8.06
CA ILE A 65 -0.73 1.73 -8.96
C ILE A 65 0.59 1.90 -8.21
N ASN A 66 1.58 1.09 -8.55
CA ASN A 66 2.95 1.17 -8.01
C ASN A 66 3.93 1.51 -9.13
N VAL A 67 4.65 2.62 -8.97
CA VAL A 67 5.52 3.18 -10.01
C VAL A 67 6.98 2.67 -9.97
N GLY A 68 7.24 1.54 -9.33
CA GLY A 68 8.59 1.04 -9.08
C GLY A 68 9.45 0.83 -10.34
N THR A 69 8.94 0.17 -11.37
CA THR A 69 9.63 -0.04 -12.66
C THR A 69 8.87 0.66 -13.80
N LEU A 70 8.55 1.96 -13.59
CA LEU A 70 7.72 2.72 -14.52
C LEU A 70 8.43 2.96 -15.86
N THR A 71 7.74 2.64 -16.96
CA THR A 71 8.09 3.00 -18.35
C THR A 71 7.01 3.90 -18.94
N ALA A 72 7.29 4.56 -20.05
CA ALA A 72 6.30 5.44 -20.70
C ALA A 72 5.03 4.67 -21.15
N PRO A 73 5.12 3.48 -21.77
CA PRO A 73 3.92 2.69 -22.08
C PRO A 73 3.16 2.28 -20.81
N ARG A 74 3.87 1.87 -19.74
CA ARG A 74 3.23 1.49 -18.46
C ARG A 74 2.52 2.68 -17.81
N ALA A 75 3.10 3.89 -17.85
CA ALA A 75 2.46 5.10 -17.36
C ALA A 75 1.15 5.40 -18.10
N GLN A 76 1.11 5.20 -19.42
CA GLN A 76 -0.10 5.35 -20.22
C GLN A 76 -1.15 4.30 -19.83
N SER A 77 -0.77 3.04 -19.71
CA SER A 77 -1.63 1.95 -19.27
C SER A 77 -2.22 2.21 -17.87
N MET A 78 -1.37 2.63 -16.92
CA MET A 78 -1.80 2.99 -15.56
C MET A 78 -2.80 4.14 -15.55
N ARG A 79 -2.59 5.18 -16.38
CA ARG A 79 -3.54 6.30 -16.47
C ARG A 79 -4.90 5.84 -16.95
N ARG A 80 -4.97 5.04 -18.04
CA ARG A 80 -6.24 4.49 -18.56
C ARG A 80 -6.95 3.64 -17.49
N ALA A 81 -6.21 2.79 -16.79
CA ALA A 81 -6.75 1.98 -15.70
C ALA A 81 -7.32 2.84 -14.55
N ILE A 82 -6.61 3.91 -14.13
CA ILE A 82 -7.11 4.82 -13.09
C ILE A 82 -8.39 5.52 -13.56
N GLU A 83 -8.41 6.05 -14.79
CA GLU A 83 -9.58 6.75 -15.34
C GLU A 83 -10.80 5.82 -15.41
N SER A 84 -10.61 4.57 -15.81
CA SER A 84 -11.64 3.53 -15.80
C SER A 84 -12.12 3.17 -14.39
N ALA A 85 -11.19 2.97 -13.44
CA ALA A 85 -11.50 2.72 -12.04
C ALA A 85 -12.32 3.86 -11.43
N VAL A 86 -11.92 5.10 -11.68
CA VAL A 86 -12.65 6.30 -11.20
C VAL A 86 -14.06 6.34 -11.78
N ALA A 87 -14.23 6.07 -13.07
CA ALA A 87 -15.54 6.04 -13.72
C ALA A 87 -16.45 4.94 -13.17
N ALA A 88 -15.88 3.79 -12.79
CA ALA A 88 -16.61 2.67 -12.19
C ALA A 88 -16.85 2.83 -10.67
N GLY A 89 -16.20 3.80 -10.01
CA GLY A 89 -16.24 3.95 -8.56
C GLY A 89 -15.32 2.98 -7.81
N THR A 90 -14.42 2.29 -8.51
CA THR A 90 -13.42 1.39 -7.94
C THR A 90 -12.34 2.21 -7.21
N PRO A 91 -12.08 1.97 -5.91
CA PRO A 91 -11.02 2.65 -5.20
C PRO A 91 -9.65 2.28 -5.77
N TRP A 92 -8.78 3.27 -5.94
CA TRP A 92 -7.41 3.04 -6.36
C TRP A 92 -6.39 3.61 -5.37
N VAL A 93 -5.25 2.97 -5.25
CA VAL A 93 -4.18 3.29 -4.30
C VAL A 93 -2.88 3.58 -5.05
N LEU A 94 -2.18 4.63 -4.60
CA LEU A 94 -0.89 5.04 -5.14
C LEU A 94 0.25 4.57 -4.22
N ASP A 95 1.23 3.88 -4.80
CA ASP A 95 2.55 3.61 -4.20
C ASP A 95 3.63 4.38 -5.00
N PRO A 96 4.06 5.56 -4.51
CA PRO A 96 4.93 6.49 -5.24
C PRO A 96 6.41 6.12 -5.11
N VAL A 97 6.78 4.89 -5.45
CA VAL A 97 8.14 4.37 -5.29
C VAL A 97 9.20 5.29 -5.90
N ALA A 98 10.14 5.76 -5.08
CA ALA A 98 11.27 6.62 -5.47
C ALA A 98 10.85 7.99 -6.06
N VAL A 99 9.67 8.48 -5.73
CA VAL A 99 9.27 9.87 -6.01
C VAL A 99 10.18 10.84 -5.25
N GLY A 100 10.49 11.95 -5.89
CA GLY A 100 11.50 12.91 -5.42
C GLY A 100 12.88 12.65 -6.04
N ALA A 101 13.37 11.42 -5.99
CA ALA A 101 14.66 11.04 -6.56
C ALA A 101 14.64 10.91 -8.10
N LEU A 102 13.52 10.45 -8.67
CA LEU A 102 13.38 10.15 -10.10
C LEU A 102 12.31 11.05 -10.75
N ALA A 103 12.77 11.99 -11.57
CA ALA A 103 11.91 13.03 -12.14
C ALA A 103 10.72 12.51 -12.97
N PHE A 104 10.89 11.42 -13.73
CA PHE A 104 9.81 10.85 -14.54
C PHE A 104 8.67 10.33 -13.66
N ARG A 105 9.00 9.55 -12.64
CA ARG A 105 8.01 9.03 -11.66
C ARG A 105 7.35 10.16 -10.89
N THR A 106 8.14 11.14 -10.46
CA THR A 106 7.63 12.31 -9.72
C THR A 106 6.59 13.06 -10.51
N ARG A 107 6.87 13.40 -11.77
CA ARG A 107 5.91 14.10 -12.63
C ARG A 107 4.64 13.26 -12.87
N PHE A 108 4.79 11.97 -13.15
CA PHE A 108 3.66 11.07 -13.34
C PHE A 108 2.78 11.03 -12.11
N CYS A 109 3.35 10.78 -10.91
CA CYS A 109 2.58 10.75 -9.67
C CYS A 109 1.86 12.07 -9.39
N GLN A 110 2.53 13.22 -9.56
CA GLN A 110 1.90 14.53 -9.42
C GLN A 110 0.71 14.73 -10.37
N GLN A 111 0.81 14.25 -11.60
CA GLN A 111 -0.29 14.34 -12.58
C GLN A 111 -1.52 13.52 -12.20
N ILE A 112 -1.31 12.31 -11.66
CA ILE A 112 -2.43 11.40 -11.33
C ILE A 112 -3.06 11.69 -9.96
N LEU A 113 -2.46 12.52 -9.10
CA LEU A 113 -3.07 12.91 -7.82
C LEU A 113 -4.43 13.59 -7.99
N SER A 114 -4.63 14.32 -9.08
CA SER A 114 -5.93 14.95 -9.41
C SER A 114 -7.06 13.93 -9.63
N LEU A 115 -6.72 12.67 -9.89
CA LEU A 115 -7.68 11.56 -10.06
C LEU A 115 -8.12 10.95 -8.72
N LYS A 116 -7.78 11.59 -7.59
CA LYS A 116 -8.27 11.32 -6.25
C LYS A 116 -8.08 9.86 -5.80
N PRO A 117 -6.85 9.43 -5.51
CA PRO A 117 -6.60 8.11 -4.93
C PRO A 117 -7.40 7.91 -3.63
N ALA A 118 -7.86 6.70 -3.40
CA ALA A 118 -8.49 6.31 -2.13
C ALA A 118 -7.48 6.31 -0.99
N ALA A 119 -6.25 5.84 -1.28
CA ALA A 119 -5.13 5.94 -0.36
C ALA A 119 -3.82 6.15 -1.10
N ILE A 120 -2.82 6.66 -0.37
CA ILE A 120 -1.43 6.83 -0.82
C ILE A 120 -0.56 6.18 0.25
N ARG A 121 0.31 5.23 -0.14
CA ARG A 121 1.24 4.60 0.80
C ARG A 121 2.68 4.81 0.32
N GLY A 122 3.50 5.37 1.18
CA GLY A 122 4.93 5.57 0.91
C GLY A 122 5.76 5.58 2.19
N ASN A 123 7.09 5.62 2.05
CA ASN A 123 7.97 5.94 3.17
C ASN A 123 8.00 7.46 3.42
N ALA A 124 8.67 7.89 4.49
CA ALA A 124 8.73 9.31 4.87
C ALA A 124 9.22 10.21 3.73
N SER A 125 10.31 9.82 3.04
CA SER A 125 10.90 10.63 1.97
C SER A 125 10.00 10.71 0.73
N GLU A 126 9.30 9.64 0.38
CA GLU A 126 8.35 9.61 -0.75
C GLU A 126 7.14 10.51 -0.47
N ILE A 127 6.60 10.46 0.74
CA ILE A 127 5.46 11.30 1.14
C ILE A 127 5.85 12.78 1.21
N LEU A 128 7.02 13.12 1.79
CA LEU A 128 7.54 14.47 1.79
C LEU A 128 7.71 15.02 0.36
N ALA A 129 8.30 14.22 -0.52
CA ALA A 129 8.51 14.61 -1.93
C ALA A 129 7.20 14.79 -2.68
N LEU A 130 6.23 13.89 -2.48
CA LEU A 130 4.93 13.97 -3.14
C LEU A 130 4.11 15.16 -2.66
N ALA A 131 4.24 15.55 -1.38
CA ALA A 131 3.63 16.75 -0.81
C ALA A 131 4.35 18.06 -1.22
N GLY A 132 5.46 17.98 -1.97
CA GLY A 132 6.24 19.15 -2.35
C GLY A 132 7.03 19.78 -1.20
N MET A 133 7.25 19.05 -0.11
CA MET A 133 7.90 19.54 1.12
C MET A 133 9.36 19.06 1.28
N SER A 134 9.89 18.24 0.38
CA SER A 134 11.29 17.82 0.45
C SER A 134 12.22 18.88 -0.15
N ALA A 135 13.19 19.32 0.61
CA ALA A 135 14.34 20.06 0.08
C ALA A 135 15.27 19.07 -0.62
N GLY A 136 15.11 18.87 -1.94
CA GLY A 136 15.89 18.01 -2.84
C GLY A 136 17.29 17.56 -2.36
N GLY A 137 17.34 16.53 -1.53
CA GLY A 137 18.57 15.92 -1.02
C GLY A 137 18.80 14.55 -1.64
N ARG A 138 20.06 14.20 -1.87
CA ARG A 138 20.47 12.89 -2.36
C ARG A 138 20.20 11.83 -1.29
N GLY A 139 19.34 10.88 -1.63
CA GLY A 139 19.17 9.66 -0.84
C GLY A 139 18.31 9.85 0.40
N VAL A 140 17.67 8.78 0.78
CA VAL A 140 16.96 8.68 2.05
C VAL A 140 18.01 8.61 3.15
N ASP A 141 18.46 9.75 3.65
CA ASP A 141 19.13 9.76 4.94
C ASP A 141 18.10 9.36 5.99
N SER A 142 18.46 8.39 6.80
CA SER A 142 17.68 7.77 7.86
C SER A 142 17.16 8.71 8.97
N THR A 143 17.25 10.01 8.79
CA THR A 143 16.73 11.05 9.69
C THR A 143 15.27 11.40 9.44
N ASP A 144 14.75 11.12 8.23
CA ASP A 144 13.34 11.33 7.93
C ASP A 144 12.53 10.13 8.44
N THR A 145 12.03 10.25 9.65
CA THR A 145 11.15 9.24 10.26
C THR A 145 9.71 9.39 9.77
N ALA A 146 8.90 8.35 9.90
CA ALA A 146 7.46 8.43 9.61
C ALA A 146 6.78 9.55 10.40
N ALA A 147 7.24 9.82 11.64
CA ALA A 147 6.74 10.92 12.47
C ALA A 147 7.07 12.30 11.87
N SER A 148 8.27 12.48 11.30
CA SER A 148 8.66 13.74 10.66
C SER A 148 7.85 14.04 9.40
N ALA A 149 7.38 13.01 8.69
CA ALA A 149 6.54 13.13 7.51
C ALA A 149 5.05 13.31 7.83
N LEU A 150 4.62 13.24 9.09
CA LEU A 150 3.21 13.27 9.46
C LEU A 150 2.50 14.57 9.01
N THR A 151 3.15 15.71 9.16
CA THR A 151 2.59 17.00 8.72
C THR A 151 2.39 17.04 7.20
N ALA A 152 3.35 16.48 6.43
CA ALA A 152 3.24 16.35 4.99
C ALA A 152 2.10 15.40 4.60
N ALA A 153 1.99 14.25 5.28
CA ALA A 153 0.92 13.29 5.08
C ALA A 153 -0.46 13.89 5.35
N GLN A 154 -0.64 14.62 6.44
CA GLN A 154 -1.90 15.30 6.76
C GLN A 154 -2.25 16.35 5.70
N THR A 155 -1.27 17.09 5.20
CA THR A 155 -1.47 18.08 4.14
C THR A 155 -1.90 17.41 2.85
N LEU A 156 -1.19 16.35 2.45
CA LEU A 156 -1.50 15.56 1.25
C LEU A 156 -2.90 14.93 1.34
N ALA A 157 -3.24 14.36 2.50
CA ALA A 157 -4.56 13.78 2.76
C ALA A 157 -5.69 14.82 2.60
N ARG A 158 -5.52 16.03 3.16
CA ARG A 158 -6.50 17.11 3.00
C ARG A 158 -6.65 17.58 1.54
N GLN A 159 -5.55 17.63 0.80
CA GLN A 159 -5.56 18.06 -0.60
C GLN A 159 -6.19 17.04 -1.55
N THR A 160 -5.95 15.75 -1.31
CA THR A 160 -6.38 14.67 -2.18
C THR A 160 -7.65 13.95 -1.72
N HIS A 161 -8.06 14.16 -0.46
CA HIS A 161 -9.09 13.38 0.25
C HIS A 161 -8.76 11.89 0.37
N ALA A 162 -7.48 11.54 0.25
CA ALA A 162 -6.97 10.19 0.41
C ALA A 162 -6.62 9.91 1.88
N VAL A 163 -6.65 8.63 2.24
CA VAL A 163 -5.91 8.17 3.42
C VAL A 163 -4.43 8.07 3.05
N VAL A 164 -3.55 8.67 3.85
CA VAL A 164 -2.11 8.62 3.63
C VAL A 164 -1.47 7.72 4.68
N VAL A 165 -0.73 6.71 4.21
CA VAL A 165 -0.01 5.73 5.02
C VAL A 165 1.49 6.02 4.89
N VAL A 166 2.10 6.48 5.97
CA VAL A 166 3.56 6.71 6.07
C VAL A 166 4.16 5.53 6.81
N THR A 167 4.97 4.73 6.13
CA THR A 167 5.58 3.55 6.73
C THR A 167 6.95 3.81 7.33
N GLY A 168 7.22 3.15 8.46
CA GLY A 168 8.47 3.23 9.21
C GLY A 168 8.53 2.17 10.30
N GLU A 169 9.30 2.40 11.34
CA GLU A 169 9.28 1.57 12.55
C GLU A 169 7.88 1.57 13.17
N VAL A 170 7.29 2.75 13.28
CA VAL A 170 5.86 2.96 13.56
C VAL A 170 5.22 3.52 12.30
N ASP A 171 4.20 2.87 11.79
CA ASP A 171 3.42 3.38 10.67
C ASP A 171 2.43 4.45 11.16
N HIS A 172 2.28 5.54 10.39
CA HIS A 172 1.31 6.59 10.64
C HIS A 172 0.29 6.62 9.52
N ILE A 173 -0.98 6.54 9.87
CA ILE A 173 -2.11 6.51 8.92
C ILE A 173 -3.02 7.69 9.21
N THR A 174 -3.27 8.56 8.24
CA THR A 174 -4.07 9.77 8.45
C THR A 174 -5.02 10.05 7.28
N ASP A 175 -6.20 10.58 7.60
CA ASP A 175 -7.15 11.17 6.65
C ASP A 175 -7.05 12.70 6.58
N GLY A 176 -6.02 13.27 7.25
CA GLY A 176 -5.80 14.71 7.34
C GLY A 176 -6.46 15.37 8.55
N GLN A 177 -7.38 14.69 9.23
CA GLN A 177 -8.03 15.11 10.48
C GLN A 177 -7.70 14.16 11.63
N ARG A 178 -7.85 12.87 11.40
CA ARG A 178 -7.53 11.79 12.36
C ARG A 178 -6.22 11.14 11.96
N THR A 179 -5.52 10.62 12.97
CA THR A 179 -4.30 9.84 12.78
C THR A 179 -4.36 8.58 13.64
N ARG A 180 -3.96 7.47 13.04
CA ARG A 180 -3.74 6.18 13.70
C ARG A 180 -2.25 5.83 13.60
N THR A 181 -1.78 5.01 14.53
CA THR A 181 -0.41 4.49 14.52
C THR A 181 -0.43 2.98 14.67
N VAL A 182 0.49 2.31 13.98
CA VAL A 182 0.67 0.86 14.06
C VAL A 182 2.14 0.57 14.30
N ALA A 183 2.45 -0.03 15.44
CA ALA A 183 3.78 -0.50 15.80
C ALA A 183 3.93 -2.01 15.54
N GLY A 184 5.15 -2.53 15.63
CA GLY A 184 5.46 -3.94 15.42
C GLY A 184 6.23 -4.20 14.13
N GLY A 185 6.22 -5.46 13.68
CA GLY A 185 7.10 -5.89 12.62
C GLY A 185 8.54 -6.08 13.11
N ASP A 186 9.46 -6.17 12.17
CA ASP A 186 10.89 -6.32 12.46
C ASP A 186 11.73 -5.71 11.33
N PRO A 187 12.92 -5.17 11.60
CA PRO A 187 13.84 -4.66 10.58
C PRO A 187 14.17 -5.69 9.48
N LEU A 188 14.05 -7.00 9.75
CA LEU A 188 14.25 -8.04 8.76
C LEU A 188 13.27 -7.95 7.59
N MET A 189 12.11 -7.35 7.78
CA MET A 189 11.17 -7.02 6.69
C MET A 189 11.82 -6.17 5.59
N THR A 190 12.76 -5.30 5.95
CA THR A 190 13.50 -4.48 4.97
C THR A 190 14.52 -5.26 4.16
N ARG A 191 14.85 -6.50 4.57
CA ARG A 191 15.77 -7.41 3.89
C ARG A 191 15.05 -8.39 2.95
N VAL A 192 13.72 -8.35 2.90
CA VAL A 192 12.90 -9.10 1.96
C VAL A 192 12.27 -8.12 0.98
N VAL A 193 12.62 -8.27 -0.30
CA VAL A 193 12.12 -7.38 -1.35
C VAL A 193 10.61 -7.50 -1.48
N GLY A 194 9.93 -6.37 -1.55
CA GLY A 194 8.50 -6.33 -1.85
C GLY A 194 7.56 -6.23 -0.66
N THR A 195 8.03 -6.33 0.60
CA THR A 195 7.15 -6.22 1.78
C THR A 195 6.37 -4.90 1.79
N GLY A 196 7.04 -3.78 1.48
CA GLY A 196 6.38 -2.48 1.35
C GLY A 196 5.39 -2.42 0.19
N CYS A 197 5.81 -2.84 -1.01
CA CYS A 197 4.94 -2.84 -2.20
C CYS A 197 3.72 -3.76 -2.02
N ALA A 198 3.89 -4.90 -1.34
CA ALA A 198 2.79 -5.80 -0.99
C ALA A 198 1.82 -5.16 0.01
N LEU A 199 2.32 -4.40 1.01
CA LEU A 199 1.44 -3.62 1.90
C LEU A 199 0.56 -2.66 1.09
N SER A 200 1.09 -2.00 0.05
CA SER A 200 0.27 -1.11 -0.79
C SER A 200 -0.87 -1.86 -1.48
N ALA A 201 -0.67 -3.12 -1.87
CA ALA A 201 -1.71 -3.97 -2.44
C ALA A 201 -2.74 -4.39 -1.38
N VAL A 202 -2.30 -4.69 -0.15
CA VAL A 202 -3.21 -4.99 0.98
C VAL A 202 -4.03 -3.77 1.34
N VAL A 203 -3.44 -2.57 1.36
CA VAL A 203 -4.17 -1.30 1.56
C VAL A 203 -5.20 -1.10 0.45
N ALA A 204 -4.87 -1.39 -0.82
CA ALA A 204 -5.83 -1.31 -1.92
C ALA A 204 -7.01 -2.25 -1.70
N ALA A 205 -6.77 -3.51 -1.41
CA ALA A 205 -7.80 -4.49 -1.11
C ALA A 205 -8.68 -4.05 0.08
N CYS A 206 -8.08 -3.53 1.16
CA CYS A 206 -8.82 -3.02 2.31
C CYS A 206 -9.65 -1.77 2.00
N CYS A 207 -9.24 -0.93 1.03
CA CYS A 207 -10.01 0.24 0.61
C CYS A 207 -11.34 -0.12 -0.09
N SER A 208 -11.51 -1.35 -0.56
CA SER A 208 -12.78 -1.84 -1.14
C SER A 208 -13.77 -2.36 -0.10
N LEU A 209 -13.32 -2.56 1.13
CA LEU A 209 -14.17 -3.07 2.21
C LEU A 209 -15.14 -2.00 2.71
N PRO A 210 -16.32 -2.39 3.22
CA PRO A 210 -17.24 -1.48 3.88
C PRO A 210 -16.61 -0.90 5.16
N GLY A 211 -17.13 0.24 5.60
CA GLY A 211 -16.71 0.89 6.84
C GLY A 211 -15.80 2.09 6.61
N ASP A 212 -15.08 2.47 7.65
CA ASP A 212 -14.20 3.64 7.62
C ASP A 212 -12.88 3.32 6.94
N ARG A 213 -12.52 4.08 5.91
CA ARG A 213 -11.31 3.83 5.11
C ARG A 213 -10.02 4.00 5.91
N LEU A 214 -10.00 4.93 6.89
CA LEU A 214 -8.85 5.10 7.78
C LEU A 214 -8.63 3.85 8.63
N ASP A 215 -9.70 3.30 9.17
CA ASP A 215 -9.65 2.08 9.99
C ASP A 215 -9.26 0.87 9.14
N ASN A 216 -9.80 0.73 7.93
CA ASN A 216 -9.45 -0.33 7.00
C ASN A 216 -7.96 -0.28 6.59
N ALA A 217 -7.42 0.90 6.28
CA ALA A 217 -6.00 1.08 5.97
C ALA A 217 -5.09 0.83 7.20
N THR A 218 -5.57 1.15 8.39
CA THR A 218 -4.87 0.86 9.66
C THR A 218 -4.76 -0.64 9.88
N ALA A 219 -5.86 -1.38 9.67
CA ALA A 219 -5.86 -2.84 9.78
C ALA A 219 -4.91 -3.49 8.77
N ALA A 220 -4.82 -2.99 7.53
CA ALA A 220 -3.85 -3.45 6.55
C ALA A 220 -2.40 -3.36 7.07
N CYS A 221 -2.03 -2.25 7.71
CA CYS A 221 -0.72 -2.12 8.38
C CYS A 221 -0.58 -3.11 9.54
N GLY A 222 -1.64 -3.29 10.33
CA GLY A 222 -1.68 -4.25 11.44
C GLY A 222 -1.42 -5.68 11.01
N PHE A 223 -2.03 -6.14 9.91
CA PHE A 223 -1.80 -7.48 9.36
C PHE A 223 -0.32 -7.71 9.05
N MET A 224 0.30 -6.77 8.32
CA MET A 224 1.69 -6.90 7.91
C MET A 224 2.65 -6.81 9.10
N LYS A 225 2.41 -5.92 10.05
CA LYS A 225 3.24 -5.76 11.26
C LYS A 225 3.16 -7.00 12.15
N ARG A 226 1.96 -7.53 12.41
CA ARG A 226 1.79 -8.78 13.19
C ARG A 226 2.48 -9.95 12.52
N ALA A 227 2.26 -10.13 11.21
CA ALA A 227 2.92 -11.20 10.46
C ALA A 227 4.45 -11.06 10.49
N GLY A 228 4.99 -9.83 10.39
CA GLY A 228 6.42 -9.56 10.51
C GLY A 228 7.00 -9.95 11.87
N SER A 229 6.30 -9.60 12.95
CA SER A 229 6.70 -9.98 14.32
C SER A 229 6.69 -11.50 14.54
N VAL A 230 5.66 -12.19 14.03
CA VAL A 230 5.57 -13.66 14.12
C VAL A 230 6.65 -14.34 13.27
N ALA A 231 6.87 -13.86 12.04
CA ALA A 231 7.86 -14.41 11.12
C ALA A 231 9.28 -14.36 11.69
N LEU A 232 9.62 -13.30 12.43
CA LEU A 232 10.92 -13.19 13.09
C LEU A 232 11.20 -14.38 14.00
N THR A 233 10.21 -14.78 14.81
CA THR A 233 10.39 -15.89 15.77
C THR A 233 10.55 -17.26 15.12
N ARG A 234 10.17 -17.37 13.83
CA ARG A 234 10.19 -18.62 13.06
C ARG A 234 11.27 -18.66 11.98
N SER A 235 12.09 -17.60 11.88
CA SER A 235 13.09 -17.46 10.81
C SER A 235 14.52 -17.41 11.32
N ARG A 236 15.47 -17.75 10.42
CA ARG A 236 16.92 -17.67 10.69
C ARG A 236 17.62 -16.62 9.82
N GLY A 237 16.88 -15.98 8.92
CA GLY A 237 17.39 -15.00 7.95
C GLY A 237 16.35 -14.67 6.88
N PRO A 238 16.68 -13.80 5.89
CA PRO A 238 15.71 -13.28 4.94
C PRO A 238 14.95 -14.35 4.14
N GLY A 239 15.62 -15.44 3.76
CA GLY A 239 15.00 -16.53 2.99
C GLY A 239 13.89 -17.23 3.77
N SER A 240 14.18 -17.72 4.99
CA SER A 240 13.18 -18.35 5.84
C SER A 240 12.15 -17.33 6.37
N PHE A 241 12.55 -16.06 6.55
CA PHE A 241 11.63 -15.01 6.94
C PHE A 241 10.53 -14.79 5.90
N SER A 242 10.87 -14.77 4.60
CA SER A 242 9.89 -14.60 3.54
C SER A 242 8.79 -15.67 3.58
N SER A 243 9.17 -16.95 3.75
CA SER A 243 8.21 -18.06 3.87
C SER A 243 7.41 -17.95 5.16
N ALA A 244 8.10 -17.72 6.31
CA ALA A 244 7.44 -17.57 7.60
C ALA A 244 6.48 -16.38 7.66
N PHE A 245 6.74 -15.31 6.88
CA PHE A 245 5.88 -14.15 6.77
C PHE A 245 4.57 -14.48 6.04
N LEU A 246 4.64 -15.23 4.94
CA LEU A 246 3.45 -15.70 4.23
C LEU A 246 2.62 -16.66 5.09
N ASP A 247 3.29 -17.60 5.79
CA ASP A 247 2.63 -18.51 6.72
C ASP A 247 1.95 -17.75 7.87
N ALA A 248 2.60 -16.69 8.38
CA ALA A 248 2.04 -15.87 9.44
C ALA A 248 0.83 -15.05 8.97
N LEU A 249 0.84 -14.52 7.73
CA LEU A 249 -0.33 -13.84 7.14
C LEU A 249 -1.52 -14.79 6.99
N TYR A 250 -1.26 -16.01 6.51
CA TYR A 250 -2.29 -17.04 6.37
C TYR A 250 -2.89 -17.44 7.72
N ALA A 251 -2.03 -17.55 8.76
CA ALA A 251 -2.41 -17.98 10.10
C ALA A 251 -2.94 -16.83 10.99
N LEU A 252 -3.16 -15.61 10.45
CA LEU A 252 -3.81 -14.55 11.24
C LEU A 252 -5.20 -15.01 11.68
N GLU A 253 -5.48 -14.89 12.98
CA GLU A 253 -6.76 -15.31 13.55
C GLU A 253 -7.80 -14.20 13.43
N GLU A 254 -9.00 -14.61 13.05
CA GLU A 254 -10.21 -13.82 13.16
C GLU A 254 -10.75 -14.04 14.59
N GLN A 255 -10.81 -12.99 15.39
CA GLN A 255 -11.59 -13.07 16.63
C GLN A 255 -13.05 -12.80 16.27
N VAL A 256 -13.86 -13.82 16.33
CA VAL A 256 -15.31 -13.78 16.13
C VAL A 256 -16.01 -13.19 17.34
#